data_cb9c7b133f3b6618b9328d4e9706a635
#
_entry.id   cb9c7b133f3b6618b9328d4e9706a635
#
_cell.length_a   1.000
_cell.length_b   1.000
_cell.length_c   1.000
_cell.angle_alpha   90.00
_cell.angle_beta   90.00
_cell.angle_gamma   90.00
#
_symmetry.space_group_name_H-M   'P 1'
#
loop_
_entity.id
_entity.type
_entity.pdbx_description
1 polymer ?
#
loop_
_entity_poly.entity_id
_entity_poly.type
_entity_poly.pdbx_seq_one_letter_code
_entity_poly.pdbx_strand_id
1 'polypeptide(L)'
;MAYMGSFVDAMREGYSRDTLRPETPETFAAIAENPDWFLGQLLNPPTTVVLPDGTLGPRVPETILWYVEGEEFLGSISVRHGLTPMLELWGGHIGYAVRPSAWGSGHASAMLAGILDYVRANLPLERVTLTANSQNLPSIRVIEKNGGILLDTVPHPWVEGDQGHRYRIELR
;
A
#
# COMPACT_ATOMS: atom_id res chain seq x y z
N MET A 1 -16.86 3.97 -11.09
CA MET A 1 -17.53 5.05 -10.33
C MET A 1 -18.29 4.55 -9.10
N ALA A 2 -18.77 3.31 -9.09
CA ALA A 2 -19.63 2.78 -8.01
C ALA A 2 -19.06 2.96 -6.59
N TYR A 3 -17.74 2.91 -6.41
CA TYR A 3 -17.11 2.94 -5.09
C TYR A 3 -16.55 4.31 -4.66
N MET A 4 -16.65 5.35 -5.51
CA MET A 4 -16.00 6.65 -5.21
C MET A 4 -16.60 7.35 -3.98
N GLY A 5 -17.92 7.30 -3.80
CA GLY A 5 -18.55 7.86 -2.61
C GLY A 5 -18.02 7.20 -1.32
N SER A 6 -18.02 5.88 -1.28
CA SER A 6 -17.50 5.12 -0.14
C SER A 6 -15.99 5.29 0.06
N PHE A 7 -15.21 5.48 -1.01
CA PHE A 7 -13.79 5.83 -0.91
C PHE A 7 -13.57 7.20 -0.24
N VAL A 8 -14.35 8.23 -0.64
CA VAL A 8 -14.31 9.55 0.00
C VAL A 8 -14.70 9.47 1.48
N ASP A 9 -15.70 8.66 1.82
CA ASP A 9 -16.09 8.44 3.21
C ASP A 9 -14.98 7.76 4.01
N ALA A 10 -14.31 6.76 3.44
CA ALA A 10 -13.14 6.14 4.07
C ALA A 10 -12.01 7.16 4.34
N MET A 11 -11.77 8.10 3.42
CA MET A 11 -10.80 9.17 3.65
C MET A 11 -11.20 10.10 4.79
N ARG A 12 -12.50 10.41 4.94
CA ARG A 12 -13.01 11.18 6.08
C ARG A 12 -12.86 10.44 7.41
N GLU A 13 -12.84 9.12 7.40
CA GLU A 13 -12.53 8.27 8.56
C GLU A 13 -11.03 8.25 8.91
N GLY A 14 -10.16 8.84 8.08
CA GLY A 14 -8.71 8.82 8.23
C GLY A 14 -8.00 7.71 7.44
N TYR A 15 -8.69 7.10 6.45
CA TYR A 15 -8.01 6.21 5.52
C TYR A 15 -6.96 6.98 4.71
N SER A 16 -5.75 6.43 4.62
CA SER A 16 -4.70 6.90 3.72
C SER A 16 -3.95 5.73 3.11
N ARG A 17 -3.60 5.84 1.83
CA ARG A 17 -2.75 4.87 1.13
C ARG A 17 -1.28 5.03 1.48
N ASP A 18 -0.86 6.24 1.81
CA ASP A 18 0.49 6.58 2.20
C ASP A 18 0.49 7.04 3.66
N THR A 19 0.95 6.17 4.55
CA THR A 19 1.03 6.45 5.99
C THR A 19 2.13 7.45 6.34
N LEU A 20 3.11 7.66 5.45
CA LEU A 20 4.18 8.64 5.63
C LEU A 20 3.74 10.04 5.18
N ARG A 21 2.83 10.10 4.21
CA ARG A 21 2.28 11.34 3.64
C ARG A 21 0.77 11.19 3.48
N PRO A 22 0.02 11.23 4.59
CA PRO A 22 -1.43 11.15 4.52
C PRO A 22 -1.99 12.31 3.70
N GLU A 23 -3.04 12.03 2.95
CA GLU A 23 -3.77 13.03 2.18
C GLU A 23 -4.32 14.11 3.10
N THR A 24 -4.34 15.36 2.61
CA THR A 24 -4.86 16.50 3.38
C THR A 24 -6.37 16.69 3.17
N PRO A 25 -7.06 17.43 4.05
CA PRO A 25 -8.47 17.78 3.87
C PRO A 25 -8.76 18.45 2.51
N GLU A 26 -7.83 19.27 2.00
CA GLU A 26 -7.94 19.90 0.69
C GLU A 26 -7.90 18.87 -0.44
N THR A 27 -7.03 17.87 -0.32
CA THR A 27 -6.98 16.73 -1.27
C THR A 27 -8.29 15.95 -1.25
N PHE A 28 -8.87 15.73 -0.06
CA PHE A 28 -10.17 15.07 0.06
C PHE A 28 -11.28 15.84 -0.64
N ALA A 29 -11.32 17.17 -0.44
CA ALA A 29 -12.29 18.04 -1.10
C ALA A 29 -12.15 17.97 -2.62
N ALA A 30 -10.93 18.11 -3.12
CA ALA A 30 -10.65 18.05 -4.56
C ALA A 30 -11.06 16.70 -5.19
N ILE A 31 -10.83 15.58 -4.49
CA ILE A 31 -11.25 14.24 -4.95
C ILE A 31 -12.78 14.13 -4.95
N ALA A 32 -13.45 14.65 -3.92
CA ALA A 32 -14.90 14.64 -3.82
C ALA A 32 -15.57 15.49 -4.89
N GLU A 33 -14.98 16.64 -5.23
CA GLU A 33 -15.47 17.55 -6.28
C GLU A 33 -15.23 17.00 -7.68
N ASN A 34 -14.10 16.32 -7.90
CA ASN A 34 -13.74 15.79 -9.21
C ASN A 34 -13.17 14.37 -9.14
N PRO A 35 -14.01 13.36 -8.88
CA PRO A 35 -13.58 11.96 -8.80
C PRO A 35 -12.99 11.43 -10.10
N ASP A 36 -13.40 11.94 -11.26
CA ASP A 36 -12.84 11.52 -12.57
C ASP A 36 -11.41 12.00 -12.73
N TRP A 37 -11.08 13.20 -12.28
CA TRP A 37 -9.69 13.68 -12.23
C TRP A 37 -8.82 12.74 -11.40
N PHE A 38 -9.29 12.37 -10.22
CA PHE A 38 -8.55 11.47 -9.33
C PHE A 38 -8.32 10.08 -9.97
N LEU A 39 -9.37 9.51 -10.57
CA LEU A 39 -9.23 8.24 -11.30
C LEU A 39 -8.25 8.36 -12.46
N GLY A 40 -8.26 9.49 -13.17
CA GLY A 40 -7.28 9.79 -14.21
C GLY A 40 -5.84 9.77 -13.69
N GLN A 41 -5.59 10.31 -12.50
CA GLN A 41 -4.27 10.26 -11.84
C GLN A 41 -3.85 8.84 -11.42
N LEU A 42 -4.80 7.99 -11.02
CA LEU A 42 -4.53 6.60 -10.70
C LEU A 42 -4.23 5.76 -11.94
N LEU A 43 -4.95 6.00 -13.04
CA LEU A 43 -4.80 5.25 -14.29
C LEU A 43 -3.58 5.70 -15.10
N ASN A 44 -3.22 6.97 -15.01
CA ASN A 44 -2.09 7.57 -15.72
C ASN A 44 -1.18 8.33 -14.74
N PRO A 45 -0.54 7.63 -13.80
CA PRO A 45 0.29 8.28 -12.81
C PRO A 45 1.52 8.94 -13.47
N PRO A 46 2.04 10.05 -12.89
CA PRO A 46 3.29 10.65 -13.34
C PRO A 46 4.43 9.61 -13.36
N THR A 47 5.36 9.75 -14.29
CA THR A 47 6.55 8.88 -14.41
C THR A 47 7.57 9.09 -13.30
N THR A 48 7.42 10.18 -12.55
CA THR A 48 8.24 10.50 -11.37
C THR A 48 7.40 10.58 -10.12
N VAL A 49 8.04 10.43 -8.99
CA VAL A 49 7.47 10.56 -7.64
C VAL A 49 8.40 11.40 -6.78
N VAL A 50 7.82 12.21 -5.91
CA VAL A 50 8.59 12.93 -4.89
C VAL A 50 9.05 11.92 -3.84
N LEU A 51 10.36 11.79 -3.67
CA LEU A 51 10.97 10.96 -2.64
C LEU A 51 10.84 11.62 -1.26
N PRO A 52 11.02 10.87 -0.16
CA PRO A 52 10.91 11.44 1.19
C PRO A 52 11.90 12.56 1.51
N ASP A 53 13.04 12.62 0.81
CA ASP A 53 14.02 13.71 0.91
C ASP A 53 13.64 14.96 0.08
N GLY A 54 12.47 14.94 -0.58
CA GLY A 54 11.97 16.02 -1.42
C GLY A 54 12.48 16.01 -2.86
N THR A 55 13.39 15.11 -3.21
CA THR A 55 13.89 14.98 -4.60
C THR A 55 12.90 14.22 -5.48
N LEU A 56 13.03 14.35 -6.80
CA LEU A 56 12.24 13.56 -7.75
C LEU A 56 12.99 12.27 -8.11
N GLY A 57 12.30 11.15 -7.97
CA GLY A 57 12.80 9.85 -8.39
C GLY A 57 11.88 9.19 -9.43
N PRO A 58 12.35 8.12 -10.10
CA PRO A 58 11.51 7.38 -11.03
C PRO A 58 10.40 6.64 -10.27
N ARG A 59 9.17 6.71 -10.80
CA ARG A 59 8.08 5.86 -10.34
C ARG A 59 8.27 4.47 -10.94
N VAL A 60 8.24 3.45 -10.11
CA VAL A 60 8.19 2.07 -10.60
C VAL A 60 6.76 1.72 -11.02
N PRO A 61 6.56 0.90 -12.07
CA PRO A 61 5.24 0.39 -12.42
C PRO A 61 4.62 -0.37 -11.23
N GLU A 62 3.33 -0.12 -10.99
CA GLU A 62 2.58 -0.78 -9.93
C GLU A 62 1.16 -1.13 -10.38
N THR A 63 0.60 -2.18 -9.82
CA THR A 63 -0.81 -2.52 -9.90
C THR A 63 -1.48 -2.17 -8.57
N ILE A 64 -2.57 -1.41 -8.63
CA ILE A 64 -3.37 -1.06 -7.45
C ILE A 64 -4.72 -1.76 -7.57
N LEU A 65 -5.10 -2.49 -6.53
CA LEU A 65 -6.39 -3.15 -6.42
C LEU A 65 -7.17 -2.56 -5.24
N TRP A 66 -8.46 -2.32 -5.47
CA TRP A 66 -9.39 -1.93 -4.42
C TRP A 66 -10.08 -3.18 -3.87
N TYR A 67 -10.15 -3.24 -2.56
CA TYR A 67 -10.89 -4.28 -1.85
C TYR A 67 -12.25 -3.71 -1.47
N VAL A 68 -13.29 -4.36 -1.98
CA VAL A 68 -14.66 -3.87 -1.88
C VAL A 68 -15.59 -4.99 -1.47
N GLU A 69 -16.68 -4.64 -0.76
CA GLU A 69 -17.75 -5.55 -0.41
C GLU A 69 -19.10 -4.85 -0.67
N GLY A 70 -19.95 -5.47 -1.51
CA GLY A 70 -21.16 -4.79 -1.99
C GLY A 70 -20.81 -3.48 -2.70
N GLU A 71 -21.26 -2.36 -2.17
CA GLU A 71 -20.96 -1.01 -2.67
C GLU A 71 -19.90 -0.27 -1.82
N GLU A 72 -19.34 -0.95 -0.83
CA GLU A 72 -18.37 -0.34 0.09
C GLU A 72 -16.92 -0.56 -0.34
N PHE A 73 -16.15 0.51 -0.29
CA PHE A 73 -14.69 0.48 -0.34
C PHE A 73 -14.15 0.17 1.06
N LEU A 74 -13.41 -0.91 1.21
CA LEU A 74 -12.83 -1.35 2.48
C LEU A 74 -11.33 -1.10 2.59
N GLY A 75 -10.65 -0.92 1.47
CA GLY A 75 -9.22 -0.67 1.45
C GLY A 75 -8.60 -0.82 0.08
N SER A 76 -7.29 -0.59 0.00
CA SER A 76 -6.54 -0.87 -1.21
C SER A 76 -5.22 -1.56 -0.90
N ILE A 77 -4.73 -2.28 -1.89
CA ILE A 77 -3.44 -2.95 -1.87
C ILE A 77 -2.76 -2.72 -3.21
N SER A 78 -1.45 -2.51 -3.19
CA SER A 78 -0.68 -2.36 -4.42
C SER A 78 0.50 -3.31 -4.44
N VAL A 79 0.92 -3.67 -5.66
CA VAL A 79 2.18 -4.39 -5.91
C VAL A 79 3.01 -3.64 -6.94
N ARG A 80 4.23 -3.32 -6.60
CA ARG A 80 5.26 -2.79 -7.49
C ARG A 80 5.86 -3.92 -8.30
N HIS A 81 6.03 -3.70 -9.61
CA HIS A 81 6.54 -4.72 -10.53
C HIS A 81 8.07 -4.86 -10.46
N GLY A 82 8.75 -4.00 -9.76
CA GLY A 82 10.19 -4.01 -9.48
C GLY A 82 10.51 -3.06 -8.33
N LEU A 83 11.76 -3.04 -7.91
CA LEU A 83 12.20 -2.19 -6.81
C LEU A 83 13.38 -1.30 -7.24
N THR A 84 13.42 -0.10 -6.71
CA THR A 84 14.62 0.72 -6.65
C THR A 84 15.45 0.33 -5.42
N PRO A 85 16.74 0.68 -5.32
CA PRO A 85 17.53 0.42 -4.12
C PRO A 85 16.88 0.94 -2.83
N MET A 86 16.19 2.08 -2.91
CA MET A 86 15.45 2.63 -1.77
C MET A 86 14.26 1.74 -1.38
N LEU A 87 13.50 1.25 -2.35
CA LEU A 87 12.37 0.36 -2.10
C LEU A 87 12.82 -1.04 -1.63
N GLU A 88 14.01 -1.48 -2.01
CA GLU A 88 14.61 -2.70 -1.44
C GLU A 88 14.97 -2.53 0.03
N LEU A 89 15.44 -1.32 0.39
CA LEU A 89 15.75 -0.99 1.78
C LEU A 89 14.47 -0.80 2.61
N TRP A 90 13.48 -0.06 2.06
CA TRP A 90 12.26 0.31 2.77
C TRP A 90 11.04 0.34 1.84
N GLY A 91 9.96 -0.30 2.25
CA GLY A 91 8.69 -0.36 1.51
C GLY A 91 8.46 -1.71 0.83
N GLY A 92 9.40 -2.19 0.04
CA GLY A 92 9.27 -3.46 -0.68
C GLY A 92 8.27 -3.40 -1.84
N HIS A 93 7.78 -4.57 -2.26
CA HIS A 93 6.86 -4.71 -3.39
C HIS A 93 5.42 -4.33 -3.05
N ILE A 94 4.95 -4.66 -1.84
CA ILE A 94 3.53 -4.58 -1.50
C ILE A 94 3.28 -3.55 -0.40
N GLY A 95 2.27 -2.71 -0.62
CA GLY A 95 1.71 -1.80 0.37
C GLY A 95 0.19 -1.95 0.42
N TYR A 96 -0.40 -1.87 1.61
CA TYR A 96 -1.84 -1.95 1.79
C TYR A 96 -2.33 -1.05 2.92
N ALA A 97 -3.59 -0.64 2.80
CA ALA A 97 -4.30 0.07 3.84
C ALA A 97 -5.77 -0.36 3.85
N VAL A 98 -6.35 -0.44 5.05
CA VAL A 98 -7.76 -0.74 5.28
C VAL A 98 -8.41 0.47 5.93
N ARG A 99 -9.64 0.82 5.54
CA ARG A 99 -10.39 1.92 6.15
C ARG A 99 -10.57 1.68 7.66
N PRO A 100 -10.54 2.72 8.50
CA PRO A 100 -10.57 2.57 9.96
C PRO A 100 -11.76 1.76 10.48
N SER A 101 -12.96 2.00 9.97
CA SER A 101 -14.19 1.30 10.38
C SER A 101 -14.18 -0.21 10.10
N ALA A 102 -13.27 -0.68 9.22
CA ALA A 102 -13.14 -2.09 8.85
C ALA A 102 -11.92 -2.80 9.47
N TRP A 103 -11.21 -2.13 10.39
CA TRP A 103 -10.07 -2.74 11.06
C TRP A 103 -10.47 -3.93 11.94
N GLY A 104 -9.54 -4.86 12.11
CA GLY A 104 -9.75 -6.05 12.96
C GLY A 104 -10.58 -7.18 12.32
N SER A 105 -11.20 -6.96 11.16
CA SER A 105 -12.08 -7.91 10.48
C SER A 105 -11.37 -8.88 9.52
N GLY A 106 -10.03 -8.84 9.45
CA GLY A 106 -9.25 -9.76 8.62
C GLY A 106 -9.06 -9.32 7.16
N HIS A 107 -9.62 -8.18 6.75
CA HIS A 107 -9.56 -7.69 5.36
C HIS A 107 -8.13 -7.51 4.85
N ALA A 108 -7.21 -6.95 5.66
CA ALA A 108 -5.81 -6.82 5.27
C ALA A 108 -5.17 -8.17 4.91
N SER A 109 -5.47 -9.23 5.67
CA SER A 109 -4.96 -10.57 5.39
C SER A 109 -5.55 -11.17 4.12
N ALA A 110 -6.84 -10.94 3.85
CA ALA A 110 -7.50 -11.37 2.61
C ALA A 110 -6.97 -10.60 1.39
N MET A 111 -6.75 -9.28 1.53
CA MET A 111 -6.14 -8.46 0.48
C MET A 111 -4.74 -8.96 0.13
N LEU A 112 -3.92 -9.25 1.14
CA LEU A 112 -2.56 -9.75 0.90
C LEU A 112 -2.59 -11.12 0.24
N ALA A 113 -3.45 -12.05 0.66
CA ALA A 113 -3.61 -13.34 -0.01
C ALA A 113 -4.01 -13.15 -1.49
N GLY A 114 -5.01 -12.33 -1.76
CA GLY A 114 -5.51 -12.08 -3.12
C GLY A 114 -4.47 -11.45 -4.04
N ILE A 115 -3.65 -10.49 -3.55
CA ILE A 115 -2.62 -9.90 -4.41
C ILE A 115 -1.45 -10.87 -4.64
N LEU A 116 -1.14 -11.77 -3.71
CA LEU A 116 -0.14 -12.82 -3.94
C LEU A 116 -0.58 -13.77 -5.06
N ASP A 117 -1.86 -14.13 -5.11
CA ASP A 117 -2.40 -14.92 -6.21
C ASP A 117 -2.37 -14.17 -7.55
N TYR A 118 -2.70 -12.86 -7.54
CA TYR A 118 -2.53 -12.01 -8.71
C TYR A 118 -1.08 -11.97 -9.19
N VAL A 119 -0.11 -11.82 -8.29
CA VAL A 119 1.32 -11.78 -8.63
C VAL A 119 1.77 -13.09 -9.26
N ARG A 120 1.40 -14.23 -8.67
CA ARG A 120 1.71 -15.57 -9.21
C ARG A 120 1.22 -15.76 -10.64
N ALA A 121 0.05 -15.22 -10.94
CA ALA A 121 -0.59 -15.37 -12.24
C ALA A 121 -0.09 -14.38 -13.30
N ASN A 122 0.35 -13.19 -12.91
CA ASN A 122 0.50 -12.06 -13.84
C ASN A 122 1.89 -11.42 -13.87
N LEU A 123 2.73 -11.64 -12.86
CA LEU A 123 4.03 -10.99 -12.77
C LEU A 123 5.18 -12.02 -12.73
N PRO A 124 6.32 -11.72 -13.37
CA PRO A 124 7.49 -12.62 -13.37
C PRO A 124 8.30 -12.49 -12.08
N LEU A 125 7.65 -12.52 -10.92
CA LEU A 125 8.28 -12.45 -9.62
C LEU A 125 8.29 -13.84 -8.96
N GLU A 126 9.42 -14.25 -8.44
CA GLU A 126 9.56 -15.50 -7.67
C GLU A 126 9.29 -15.29 -6.18
N ARG A 127 9.44 -14.06 -5.72
CA ARG A 127 9.23 -13.64 -4.35
C ARG A 127 8.84 -12.18 -4.29
N VAL A 128 8.21 -11.79 -3.21
CA VAL A 128 7.94 -10.37 -2.87
C VAL A 128 8.52 -10.03 -1.52
N THR A 129 8.87 -8.76 -1.33
CA THR A 129 9.31 -8.21 -0.04
C THR A 129 8.31 -7.18 0.46
N LEU A 130 8.19 -7.09 1.76
CA LEU A 130 7.37 -6.10 2.46
C LEU A 130 8.17 -5.56 3.65
N THR A 131 7.94 -4.29 3.98
CA THR A 131 8.47 -3.70 5.22
C THR A 131 7.31 -3.21 6.08
N ALA A 132 7.33 -3.56 7.34
CA ALA A 132 6.39 -3.04 8.34
C ALA A 132 7.17 -2.34 9.45
N ASN A 133 6.70 -1.18 9.93
CA ASN A 133 7.24 -0.57 11.14
C ASN A 133 7.18 -1.60 12.28
N SER A 134 8.25 -1.73 13.06
CA SER A 134 8.38 -2.74 14.13
C SER A 134 7.32 -2.61 15.22
N GLN A 135 6.70 -1.44 15.35
CA GLN A 135 5.59 -1.18 16.27
C GLN A 135 4.21 -1.48 15.65
N ASN A 136 4.13 -1.70 14.32
CA ASN A 136 2.88 -2.02 13.64
C ASN A 136 2.57 -3.52 13.72
N LEU A 137 2.26 -3.98 14.94
CA LEU A 137 1.94 -5.38 15.21
C LEU A 137 0.79 -5.94 14.36
N PRO A 138 -0.29 -5.18 14.04
CA PRO A 138 -1.31 -5.66 13.12
C PRO A 138 -0.76 -6.02 11.74
N SER A 139 0.07 -5.15 11.14
CA SER A 139 0.67 -5.39 9.83
C SER A 139 1.64 -6.59 9.86
N ILE A 140 2.44 -6.70 10.90
CA ILE A 140 3.34 -7.85 11.12
C ILE A 140 2.56 -9.16 11.09
N ARG A 141 1.48 -9.26 11.87
CA ARG A 141 0.61 -10.46 11.90
C ARG A 141 -0.01 -10.79 10.55
N VAL A 142 -0.40 -9.78 9.78
CA VAL A 142 -0.94 -9.95 8.43
C VAL A 142 0.10 -10.57 7.51
N ILE A 143 1.33 -10.07 7.56
CA ILE A 143 2.44 -10.55 6.72
C ILE A 143 2.81 -11.99 7.10
N GLU A 144 3.01 -12.26 8.38
CA GLU A 144 3.36 -13.60 8.88
C GLU A 144 2.27 -14.64 8.58
N LYS A 145 0.99 -14.28 8.76
CA LYS A 145 -0.14 -15.15 8.42
C LYS A 145 -0.18 -15.52 6.93
N ASN A 146 0.38 -14.68 6.06
CA ASN A 146 0.47 -14.92 4.61
C ASN A 146 1.82 -15.51 4.19
N GLY A 147 2.57 -16.11 5.11
CA GLY A 147 3.83 -16.80 4.81
C GLY A 147 5.06 -15.89 4.77
N GLY A 148 4.96 -14.70 5.36
CA GLY A 148 6.10 -13.79 5.49
C GLY A 148 7.17 -14.34 6.43
N ILE A 149 8.39 -14.41 5.91
CA ILE A 149 9.60 -14.80 6.65
C ILE A 149 10.39 -13.53 6.94
N LEU A 150 10.64 -13.26 8.21
CA LEU A 150 11.47 -12.13 8.63
C LEU A 150 12.89 -12.30 8.12
N LEU A 151 13.40 -11.30 7.41
CA LEU A 151 14.78 -11.27 6.91
C LEU A 151 15.69 -10.56 7.90
N ASP A 152 15.33 -9.35 8.26
CA ASP A 152 16.10 -8.50 9.17
C ASP A 152 15.25 -7.33 9.71
N THR A 153 15.89 -6.54 10.56
CA THR A 153 15.36 -5.28 11.07
C THR A 153 16.29 -4.16 10.66
N VAL A 154 15.75 -3.13 10.04
CA VAL A 154 16.50 -1.98 9.55
C VAL A 154 16.02 -0.69 10.21
N PRO A 155 16.90 0.31 10.41
CA PRO A 155 16.46 1.62 10.87
C PRO A 155 15.54 2.26 9.83
N HIS A 156 14.57 3.07 10.31
CA HIS A 156 13.71 3.85 9.43
C HIS A 156 14.55 4.92 8.73
N PRO A 157 14.49 5.02 7.38
CA PRO A 157 15.40 5.92 6.64
C PRO A 157 15.21 7.41 6.95
N TRP A 158 14.02 7.81 7.45
CA TRP A 158 13.64 9.22 7.61
C TRP A 158 13.08 9.55 9.01
N VAL A 159 12.93 8.57 9.89
CA VAL A 159 12.40 8.77 11.25
C VAL A 159 13.40 8.20 12.24
N GLU A 160 14.09 9.10 12.94
CA GLU A 160 15.10 8.71 13.92
C GLU A 160 14.48 7.90 15.06
N GLY A 161 15.13 6.80 15.44
CA GLY A 161 14.67 5.89 16.49
C GLY A 161 13.67 4.83 16.03
N ASP A 162 13.02 5.00 14.87
CA ASP A 162 12.11 4.00 14.33
C ASP A 162 12.86 2.89 13.59
N GLN A 163 12.24 1.71 13.56
CA GLN A 163 12.76 0.54 12.87
C GLN A 163 11.66 -0.15 12.06
N GLY A 164 12.07 -0.85 11.01
CA GLY A 164 11.19 -1.68 10.21
C GLY A 164 11.68 -3.12 10.11
N HIS A 165 10.76 -4.04 10.19
CA HIS A 165 10.97 -5.44 9.90
C HIS A 165 10.76 -5.68 8.40
N ARG A 166 11.80 -6.21 7.73
CA ARG A 166 11.70 -6.62 6.32
C ARG A 166 11.34 -8.09 6.25
N TYR A 167 10.32 -8.37 5.47
CA TYR A 167 9.81 -9.72 5.24
C TYR A 167 9.95 -10.13 3.78
N ARG A 168 10.04 -11.43 3.56
CA ARG A 168 9.98 -12.05 2.25
C ARG A 168 8.86 -13.08 2.23
N ILE A 169 8.11 -13.12 1.12
CA ILE A 169 7.14 -14.17 0.83
C ILE A 169 7.56 -14.84 -0.48
N GLU A 170 7.74 -16.15 -0.45
CA GLU A 170 8.02 -16.95 -1.65
C GLU A 170 6.72 -17.18 -2.42
N LEU A 171 6.78 -17.12 -3.74
CA LEU A 171 5.63 -17.24 -4.62
C LEU A 171 5.58 -18.59 -5.33
N ARG A 172 6.72 -19.27 -5.40
CA ARG A 172 6.89 -20.56 -6.07
C ARG A 172 7.71 -21.50 -5.20
#